data_57ace443cd846d9b45dab6e50fa68448
#
_entry.id   57ace443cd846d9b45dab6e50fa68448
#
_cell.length_a   1.000
_cell.length_b   1.000
_cell.length_c   1.000
_cell.angle_alpha   90.00
_cell.angle_beta   90.00
_cell.angle_gamma   90.00
#
_symmetry.space_group_name_H-M   'P 1'
#
loop_
_entity.id
_entity.type
_entity.pdbx_description
1 polymer ?
#
loop_
_entity_poly.entity_id
_entity_poly.type
_entity_poly.pdbx_seq_one_letter_code
_entity_poly.pdbx_strand_id
1 'polypeptide(L)'
;IYTGTKTIYKLGEIIATTPALQTGQPANIQSVVQLTSKSDYTEITKSKLTLPTANYPICFTTQTAAAIAPATTPQLLIKVSPVLATTTLKVNCLFAPTNPSWAFTVGTLGQYIYNSSLSVDFQLDIAEQNTLIINILKYAGIIIKDPQIVQAAAQEAQSEETNLKS
;
A
#
# COMPACT_ATOMS: atom_id res chain seq x y z
N ILE A 1 9.54 3.96 -12.88
CA ILE A 1 9.88 2.81 -11.99
C ILE A 1 9.72 3.29 -10.56
N TYR A 2 8.91 2.60 -9.77
CA TYR A 2 8.81 2.85 -8.34
C TYR A 2 9.99 2.15 -7.64
N THR A 3 10.84 2.92 -7.00
CA THR A 3 12.03 2.42 -6.28
C THR A 3 11.87 2.47 -4.76
N GLY A 4 10.65 2.60 -4.27
CA GLY A 4 10.36 2.64 -2.83
C GLY A 4 10.57 1.29 -2.15
N THR A 5 10.87 1.34 -0.85
CA THR A 5 11.09 0.16 -0.01
C THR A 5 9.80 -0.52 0.47
N LYS A 6 8.63 0.13 0.26
CA LYS A 6 7.34 -0.41 0.71
C LYS A 6 6.69 -1.26 -0.38
N THR A 7 6.14 -2.40 -0.01
CA THR A 7 5.39 -3.27 -0.90
C THR A 7 4.02 -2.65 -1.22
N ILE A 8 3.70 -2.49 -2.51
CA ILE A 8 2.39 -2.02 -2.95
C ILE A 8 1.39 -3.17 -2.80
N TYR A 9 0.36 -2.98 -1.99
CA TYR A 9 -0.72 -3.94 -1.80
C TYR A 9 -1.78 -3.82 -2.90
N LYS A 10 -2.19 -2.59 -3.21
CA LYS A 10 -3.19 -2.31 -4.25
C LYS A 10 -2.82 -1.05 -5.00
N LEU A 11 -2.88 -1.14 -6.33
CA LEU A 11 -2.76 0.01 -7.21
C LEU A 11 -4.13 0.68 -7.33
N GLY A 12 -4.18 1.98 -7.13
CA GLY A 12 -5.36 2.80 -7.37
C GLY A 12 -5.25 3.54 -8.71
N GLU A 13 -5.73 4.77 -8.72
CA GLU A 13 -5.73 5.62 -9.89
C GLU A 13 -4.33 6.13 -10.23
N ILE A 14 -4.05 6.19 -11.53
CA ILE A 14 -2.81 6.78 -12.06
C ILE A 14 -3.19 8.04 -12.81
N ILE A 15 -2.58 9.17 -12.46
CA ILE A 15 -2.81 10.46 -13.09
C ILE A 15 -1.53 10.88 -13.81
N ALA A 16 -1.63 11.11 -15.10
CA ALA A 16 -0.57 11.72 -15.89
C ALA A 16 -0.77 13.23 -15.93
N THR A 17 0.26 13.99 -15.60
CA THR A 17 0.27 15.44 -15.73
C THR A 17 1.25 15.81 -16.83
N THR A 18 0.73 16.35 -17.92
CA THR A 18 1.51 16.77 -19.08
C THR A 18 1.56 18.31 -19.10
N PRO A 19 2.72 18.94 -19.10
CA PRO A 19 2.82 20.38 -19.24
C PRO A 19 2.31 20.83 -20.62
N ALA A 20 1.86 22.08 -20.71
CA ALA A 20 1.42 22.66 -21.99
C ALA A 20 2.56 22.60 -23.02
N LEU A 21 2.29 21.99 -24.17
CA LEU A 21 3.22 21.86 -25.27
C LEU A 21 3.17 23.04 -26.25
N GLN A 22 2.13 23.89 -26.18
CA GLN A 22 1.91 25.03 -27.09
C GLN A 22 1.36 26.24 -26.33
N THR A 23 1.71 27.43 -26.83
CA THR A 23 1.17 28.70 -26.35
C THR A 23 -0.35 28.73 -26.57
N GLY A 24 -1.12 28.95 -25.48
CA GLY A 24 -2.59 28.98 -25.52
C GLY A 24 -3.29 27.71 -25.04
N GLN A 25 -2.57 26.63 -24.76
CA GLN A 25 -3.12 25.49 -24.05
C GLN A 25 -3.09 25.68 -22.54
N PRO A 26 -4.08 25.12 -21.80
CA PRO A 26 -4.04 25.17 -20.35
C PRO A 26 -2.76 24.53 -19.81
N ALA A 27 -2.11 25.22 -18.89
CA ALA A 27 -0.94 24.69 -18.22
C ALA A 27 -1.32 23.42 -17.44
N ASN A 28 -0.57 22.35 -17.61
CA ASN A 28 -0.69 21.09 -16.88
C ASN A 28 -2.03 20.35 -17.12
N ILE A 29 -2.15 19.73 -18.28
CA ILE A 29 -3.26 18.81 -18.56
C ILE A 29 -3.11 17.59 -17.66
N GLN A 30 -4.11 17.35 -16.82
CA GLN A 30 -4.20 16.14 -16.01
C GLN A 30 -5.16 15.15 -16.67
N SER A 31 -4.69 13.95 -16.90
CA SER A 31 -5.48 12.87 -17.51
C SER A 31 -5.37 11.61 -16.66
N VAL A 32 -6.49 10.96 -16.45
CA VAL A 32 -6.50 9.62 -15.81
C VAL A 32 -5.94 8.62 -16.80
N VAL A 33 -4.95 7.86 -16.37
CA VAL A 33 -4.32 6.83 -17.21
C VAL A 33 -5.15 5.56 -17.13
N GLN A 34 -5.65 5.09 -18.26
CA GLN A 34 -6.43 3.87 -18.31
C GLN A 34 -5.53 2.64 -18.14
N LEU A 35 -5.84 1.81 -17.14
CA LEU A 35 -5.16 0.54 -16.94
C LEU A 35 -5.69 -0.49 -17.93
N THR A 36 -4.79 -1.10 -18.70
CA THR A 36 -5.12 -2.11 -19.71
C THR A 36 -4.35 -3.40 -19.45
N SER A 37 -4.75 -4.48 -20.13
CA SER A 37 -3.96 -5.70 -20.16
C SER A 37 -2.69 -5.48 -21.00
N LYS A 38 -1.67 -6.30 -20.79
CA LYS A 38 -0.44 -6.26 -21.62
C LYS A 38 -0.74 -6.51 -23.10
N SER A 39 -1.70 -7.39 -23.40
CA SER A 39 -2.15 -7.72 -24.76
C SER A 39 -2.77 -6.50 -25.42
N ASP A 40 -3.79 -5.92 -24.78
CA ASP A 40 -4.51 -4.75 -25.29
C ASP A 40 -3.57 -3.55 -25.46
N TYR A 41 -2.69 -3.32 -24.48
CA TYR A 41 -1.67 -2.27 -24.58
C TYR A 41 -0.82 -2.43 -25.85
N THR A 42 -0.41 -3.67 -26.16
CA THR A 42 0.42 -3.95 -27.33
C THR A 42 -0.36 -3.74 -28.63
N GLU A 43 -1.63 -4.14 -28.68
CA GLU A 43 -2.48 -3.97 -29.85
C GLU A 43 -2.81 -2.49 -30.10
N ILE A 44 -3.22 -1.77 -29.05
CA ILE A 44 -3.55 -0.35 -29.15
C ILE A 44 -2.32 0.48 -29.58
N THR A 45 -1.14 0.19 -29.04
CA THR A 45 0.08 0.94 -29.38
C THR A 45 0.64 0.60 -30.77
N LYS A 46 0.27 -0.52 -31.36
CA LYS A 46 0.65 -0.88 -32.75
C LYS A 46 -0.24 -0.24 -33.81
N SER A 47 -1.49 0.03 -33.48
CA SER A 47 -2.47 0.60 -34.39
C SER A 47 -2.28 2.09 -34.55
N LYS A 48 -2.12 2.57 -35.78
CA LYS A 48 -2.03 4.01 -36.07
C LYS A 48 -3.35 4.76 -35.81
N LEU A 49 -4.49 4.07 -35.80
CA LEU A 49 -5.80 4.65 -35.59
C LEU A 49 -6.15 4.82 -34.11
N THR A 50 -5.61 3.97 -33.25
CA THR A 50 -5.92 3.92 -31.83
C THR A 50 -4.75 4.34 -30.94
N LEU A 51 -3.76 5.03 -31.51
CA LEU A 51 -2.58 5.47 -30.76
C LEU A 51 -3.02 6.32 -29.55
N PRO A 52 -2.52 5.99 -28.36
CA PRO A 52 -2.78 6.77 -27.17
C PRO A 52 -2.29 8.22 -27.33
N THR A 53 -3.05 9.15 -26.77
CA THR A 53 -2.71 10.58 -26.77
C THR A 53 -2.47 11.06 -25.36
N ALA A 54 -1.96 12.27 -25.20
CA ALA A 54 -1.78 12.90 -23.88
C ALA A 54 -3.09 13.05 -23.09
N ASN A 55 -4.22 13.18 -23.78
CA ASN A 55 -5.54 13.29 -23.17
C ASN A 55 -6.12 11.91 -22.80
N TYR A 56 -5.71 10.86 -23.49
CA TYR A 56 -6.17 9.49 -23.29
C TYR A 56 -4.97 8.54 -23.18
N PRO A 57 -4.18 8.68 -22.12
CA PRO A 57 -3.03 7.81 -21.92
C PRO A 57 -3.48 6.44 -21.41
N ILE A 58 -2.78 5.41 -21.81
CA ILE A 58 -2.98 4.04 -21.34
C ILE A 58 -1.74 3.52 -20.62
N CYS A 59 -1.91 2.58 -19.74
CA CYS A 59 -0.79 1.89 -19.09
C CYS A 59 -1.09 0.41 -18.89
N PHE A 60 -0.04 -0.36 -18.70
CA PHE A 60 -0.14 -1.67 -18.10
C PHE A 60 0.91 -1.84 -17.01
N THR A 61 0.65 -2.74 -16.08
CA THR A 61 1.54 -3.04 -14.98
C THR A 61 2.13 -4.43 -15.12
N THR A 62 3.40 -4.57 -14.75
CA THR A 62 4.06 -5.87 -14.65
C THR A 62 4.91 -5.88 -13.39
N GLN A 63 4.98 -7.04 -12.75
CA GLN A 63 5.92 -7.24 -11.65
C GLN A 63 7.23 -7.73 -12.24
N THR A 64 8.31 -7.06 -11.91
CA THR A 64 9.64 -7.57 -12.21
C THR A 64 9.99 -8.57 -11.11
N ALA A 65 10.28 -9.80 -11.51
CA ALA A 65 10.93 -10.74 -10.59
C ALA A 65 12.21 -10.08 -10.07
N ALA A 66 12.45 -10.20 -8.77
CA ALA A 66 13.68 -9.73 -8.16
C ALA A 66 14.86 -10.32 -8.96
N ALA A 67 15.67 -9.45 -9.55
CA ALA A 67 16.90 -9.88 -10.19
C ALA A 67 17.78 -10.57 -9.14
N ILE A 68 18.34 -11.68 -9.53
CA ILE A 68 19.19 -12.62 -8.79
C ILE A 68 20.31 -11.89 -8.02
N ALA A 69 20.00 -11.27 -6.89
CA ALA A 69 20.99 -10.84 -5.89
C ALA A 69 20.30 -10.13 -4.72
N PRO A 70 20.86 -10.10 -3.52
CA PRO A 70 20.17 -10.34 -2.26
C PRO A 70 18.91 -9.48 -2.09
N ALA A 71 17.77 -10.17 -1.93
CA ALA A 71 16.49 -9.68 -1.42
C ALA A 71 16.07 -8.29 -1.88
N THR A 72 15.81 -8.11 -3.16
CA THR A 72 15.11 -6.93 -3.65
C THR A 72 13.60 -7.18 -3.61
N THR A 73 12.89 -6.29 -2.93
CA THR A 73 11.43 -6.25 -2.97
C THR A 73 10.94 -6.26 -4.41
N PRO A 74 9.90 -7.03 -4.75
CA PRO A 74 9.35 -7.05 -6.11
C PRO A 74 8.96 -5.63 -6.51
N GLN A 75 9.51 -5.16 -7.62
CA GLN A 75 9.22 -3.82 -8.13
C GLN A 75 8.02 -3.85 -9.06
N LEU A 76 7.11 -2.91 -8.89
CA LEU A 76 6.02 -2.69 -9.80
C LEU A 76 6.51 -1.80 -10.95
N LEU A 77 6.55 -2.35 -12.16
CA LEU A 77 6.86 -1.58 -13.37
C LEU A 77 5.54 -1.15 -14.03
N ILE A 78 5.35 0.17 -14.19
CA ILE A 78 4.22 0.76 -14.90
C ILE A 78 4.74 1.26 -16.23
N LYS A 79 4.26 0.69 -17.34
CA LYS A 79 4.54 1.18 -18.68
C LYS A 79 3.37 2.01 -19.16
N VAL A 80 3.65 3.24 -19.56
CA VAL A 80 2.65 4.23 -20.00
C VAL A 80 2.88 4.57 -21.47
N SER A 81 1.81 4.82 -22.20
CA SER A 81 1.85 5.37 -23.56
C SER A 81 0.80 6.50 -23.67
N PRO A 82 1.14 7.65 -24.31
CA PRO A 82 2.44 8.00 -24.88
C PRO A 82 3.48 8.34 -23.83
N VAL A 83 4.75 8.09 -24.14
CA VAL A 83 5.86 8.53 -23.29
C VAL A 83 6.28 9.92 -23.74
N LEU A 84 5.96 10.92 -22.95
CA LEU A 84 6.40 12.30 -23.16
C LEU A 84 7.48 12.62 -22.11
N ALA A 85 8.57 13.19 -22.54
CA ALA A 85 9.74 13.45 -21.68
C ALA A 85 9.44 14.31 -20.45
N THR A 86 8.39 15.12 -20.51
CA THR A 86 7.98 16.09 -19.49
C THR A 86 6.74 15.64 -18.68
N THR A 87 6.18 14.45 -18.96
CA THR A 87 5.01 13.95 -18.23
C THR A 87 5.40 13.41 -16.87
N THR A 88 4.75 13.91 -15.83
CA THR A 88 4.86 13.38 -14.48
C THR A 88 3.69 12.45 -14.17
N LEU A 89 3.97 11.34 -13.50
CA LEU A 89 2.94 10.38 -13.09
C LEU A 89 2.76 10.45 -11.59
N LYS A 90 1.52 10.68 -11.16
CA LYS A 90 1.08 10.49 -9.78
C LYS A 90 0.34 9.17 -9.68
N VAL A 91 0.74 8.33 -8.77
CA VAL A 91 0.17 7.01 -8.57
C VAL A 91 -0.43 6.94 -7.17
N ASN A 92 -1.73 6.76 -7.09
CA ASN A 92 -2.40 6.46 -5.84
C ASN A 92 -2.28 4.96 -5.58
N CYS A 93 -1.72 4.57 -4.45
CA CYS A 93 -1.55 3.17 -4.10
C CYS A 93 -1.69 2.94 -2.60
N LEU A 94 -2.16 1.76 -2.25
CA LEU A 94 -2.13 1.26 -0.89
C LEU A 94 -0.86 0.44 -0.69
N PHE A 95 -0.15 0.74 0.36
CA PHE A 95 1.03 -0.02 0.75
C PHE A 95 0.65 -1.09 1.77
N ALA A 96 1.28 -2.25 1.68
CA ALA A 96 1.21 -3.22 2.76
C ALA A 96 1.86 -2.62 4.02
N PRO A 97 1.21 -2.74 5.19
CA PRO A 97 1.83 -2.28 6.43
C PRO A 97 3.10 -3.07 6.71
N THR A 98 4.05 -2.46 7.37
CA THR A 98 5.24 -3.15 7.87
C THR A 98 4.83 -4.09 9.00
N ASN A 99 5.45 -5.28 9.05
CA ASN A 99 5.19 -6.21 10.14
C ASN A 99 5.63 -5.57 11.46
N PRO A 100 4.75 -5.47 12.47
CA PRO A 100 5.13 -4.96 13.76
C PRO A 100 6.12 -5.92 14.43
N SER A 101 7.08 -5.36 15.15
CA SER A 101 8.05 -6.15 15.93
C SER A 101 8.34 -5.44 17.24
N TRP A 102 8.31 -6.21 18.31
CA TRP A 102 8.69 -5.71 19.63
C TRP A 102 10.15 -6.06 19.90
N ALA A 103 10.98 -5.05 20.10
CA ALA A 103 12.36 -5.21 20.46
C ALA A 103 12.61 -4.82 21.91
N PHE A 104 13.54 -5.50 22.56
CA PHE A 104 13.90 -5.24 23.94
C PHE A 104 15.40 -5.32 24.15
N THR A 105 15.88 -4.72 25.21
CA THR A 105 17.22 -4.89 25.76
C THR A 105 17.12 -5.54 27.13
N VAL A 106 18.11 -6.33 27.50
CA VAL A 106 18.15 -6.95 28.82
C VAL A 106 18.90 -5.99 29.76
N GLY A 107 18.23 -5.56 30.81
CA GLY A 107 18.84 -4.72 31.86
C GLY A 107 19.77 -5.53 32.80
N THR A 108 20.45 -4.82 33.69
CA THR A 108 21.44 -5.39 34.61
C THR A 108 20.88 -6.42 35.59
N LEU A 109 19.58 -6.36 35.88
CA LEU A 109 18.86 -7.31 36.75
C LEU A 109 18.11 -8.40 35.95
N GLY A 110 18.38 -8.55 34.65
CA GLY A 110 17.71 -9.51 33.79
C GLY A 110 16.32 -9.10 33.30
N GLN A 111 15.85 -7.90 33.63
CA GLN A 111 14.54 -7.38 33.17
C GLN A 111 14.59 -7.00 31.68
N TYR A 112 13.48 -7.21 30.97
CA TYR A 112 13.31 -6.79 29.59
C TYR A 112 12.87 -5.32 29.54
N ILE A 113 13.68 -4.47 28.91
CA ILE A 113 13.42 -3.04 28.75
C ILE A 113 13.05 -2.80 27.28
N TYR A 114 11.91 -2.17 27.03
CA TYR A 114 11.46 -1.83 25.68
C TYR A 114 12.49 -0.96 24.95
N ASN A 115 12.80 -1.32 23.72
CA ASN A 115 13.71 -0.59 22.84
C ASN A 115 12.92 0.02 21.68
N SER A 116 12.59 1.30 21.79
CA SER A 116 11.82 2.02 20.77
C SER A 116 12.56 2.20 19.45
N SER A 117 13.90 2.22 19.47
CA SER A 117 14.71 2.42 18.24
C SER A 117 14.72 1.20 17.33
N LEU A 118 14.51 0.00 17.86
CA LEU A 118 14.49 -1.25 17.11
C LEU A 118 13.10 -1.85 16.98
N SER A 119 12.11 -1.29 17.66
CA SER A 119 10.72 -1.72 17.58
C SER A 119 10.03 -1.10 16.37
N VAL A 120 9.09 -1.83 15.79
CA VAL A 120 8.21 -1.37 14.71
C VAL A 120 6.78 -1.42 15.21
N ASP A 121 6.15 -0.26 15.29
CA ASP A 121 4.78 -0.13 15.77
C ASP A 121 3.76 -0.56 14.73
N PHE A 122 2.54 -0.86 15.18
CA PHE A 122 1.40 -1.13 14.31
C PHE A 122 1.04 0.12 13.50
N GLN A 123 0.92 -0.03 12.19
CA GLN A 123 0.45 1.03 11.28
C GLN A 123 -1.08 0.98 11.19
N LEU A 124 -1.76 1.25 12.30
CA LEU A 124 -3.22 1.25 12.41
C LEU A 124 -3.73 2.63 12.82
N ASP A 125 -4.97 2.92 12.42
CA ASP A 125 -5.68 4.10 12.92
C ASP A 125 -5.92 4.00 14.43
N ILE A 126 -6.02 5.17 15.08
CA ILE A 126 -6.28 5.25 16.52
C ILE A 126 -7.60 4.54 16.88
N ALA A 127 -8.61 4.64 16.02
CA ALA A 127 -9.89 3.96 16.21
C ALA A 127 -9.78 2.43 16.31
N GLU A 128 -8.79 1.83 15.64
CA GLU A 128 -8.61 0.38 15.62
C GLU A 128 -7.77 -0.15 16.80
N GLN A 129 -7.21 0.73 17.62
CA GLN A 129 -6.32 0.31 18.73
C GLN A 129 -7.06 -0.50 19.79
N ASN A 130 -8.29 -0.13 20.14
CA ASN A 130 -9.09 -0.86 21.11
C ASN A 130 -9.39 -2.26 20.62
N THR A 131 -9.85 -2.39 19.39
CA THR A 131 -10.13 -3.68 18.74
C THR A 131 -8.90 -4.59 18.72
N LEU A 132 -7.72 -4.00 18.44
CA LEU A 132 -6.45 -4.73 18.48
C LEU A 132 -6.14 -5.25 19.89
N ILE A 133 -6.27 -4.39 20.92
CA ILE A 133 -6.00 -4.77 22.32
C ILE A 133 -6.92 -5.90 22.75
N ILE A 134 -8.22 -5.81 22.44
CA ILE A 134 -9.20 -6.85 22.76
C ILE A 134 -8.83 -8.18 22.08
N ASN A 135 -8.44 -8.15 20.82
CA ASN A 135 -8.02 -9.35 20.10
C ASN A 135 -6.74 -9.95 20.69
N ILE A 136 -5.75 -9.13 21.06
CA ILE A 136 -4.52 -9.60 21.72
C ILE A 136 -4.87 -10.28 23.05
N LEU A 137 -5.71 -9.67 23.90
CA LEU A 137 -6.14 -10.23 25.16
C LEU A 137 -6.88 -11.56 24.96
N LYS A 138 -7.75 -11.63 23.96
CA LYS A 138 -8.46 -12.86 23.61
C LYS A 138 -7.50 -13.98 23.26
N TYR A 139 -6.49 -13.72 22.40
CA TYR A 139 -5.46 -14.71 22.05
C TYR A 139 -4.60 -15.09 23.25
N ALA A 140 -4.19 -14.12 24.07
CA ALA A 140 -3.43 -14.36 25.29
C ALA A 140 -4.22 -15.24 26.26
N GLY A 141 -5.51 -14.97 26.47
CA GLY A 141 -6.38 -15.78 27.31
C GLY A 141 -6.52 -17.22 26.82
N ILE A 142 -6.61 -17.45 25.51
CA ILE A 142 -6.63 -18.79 24.91
C ILE A 142 -5.32 -19.53 25.19
N ILE A 143 -4.17 -18.86 25.04
CA ILE A 143 -2.85 -19.46 25.26
C ILE A 143 -2.67 -19.82 26.75
N ILE A 144 -3.07 -18.94 27.66
CA ILE A 144 -2.97 -19.15 29.12
C ILE A 144 -4.06 -20.11 29.62
N LYS A 145 -5.05 -20.43 28.77
CA LYS A 145 -6.24 -21.23 29.13
C LYS A 145 -7.05 -20.59 30.27
N ASP A 146 -7.11 -19.27 30.29
CA ASP A 146 -7.93 -18.52 31.25
C ASP A 146 -9.30 -18.17 30.64
N PRO A 147 -10.38 -18.87 31.03
CA PRO A 147 -11.69 -18.64 30.45
C PRO A 147 -12.29 -17.27 30.82
N GLN A 148 -11.86 -16.66 31.91
CA GLN A 148 -12.38 -15.36 32.35
C GLN A 148 -11.88 -14.24 31.44
N ILE A 149 -10.61 -14.27 31.05
CA ILE A 149 -10.04 -13.29 30.11
C ILE A 149 -10.69 -13.41 28.73
N VAL A 150 -10.91 -14.64 28.25
CA VAL A 150 -11.57 -14.88 26.97
C VAL A 150 -13.01 -14.37 26.97
N GLN A 151 -13.74 -14.61 28.07
CA GLN A 151 -15.12 -14.18 28.21
C GLN A 151 -15.24 -12.65 28.31
N ALA A 152 -14.39 -12.00 29.09
CA ALA A 152 -14.36 -10.53 29.20
C ALA A 152 -14.06 -9.88 27.86
N ALA A 153 -13.05 -10.36 27.13
CA ALA A 153 -12.71 -9.84 25.81
C ALA A 153 -13.83 -10.07 24.76
N ALA A 154 -14.55 -11.18 24.86
CA ALA A 154 -15.69 -11.46 23.98
C ALA A 154 -16.89 -10.52 24.27
N GLN A 155 -17.16 -10.21 25.54
CA GLN A 155 -18.21 -9.26 25.92
C GLN A 155 -17.89 -7.84 25.43
N GLU A 156 -16.65 -7.41 25.57
CA GLU A 156 -16.22 -6.08 25.11
C GLU A 156 -16.35 -5.97 23.57
N ALA A 157 -15.94 -7.00 22.84
CA ALA A 157 -16.09 -7.03 21.38
C ALA A 157 -17.55 -6.94 20.93
N GLN A 158 -18.48 -7.58 21.66
CA GLN A 158 -19.92 -7.47 21.37
C GLN A 158 -20.46 -6.06 21.67
N SER A 159 -20.00 -5.42 22.75
CA SER A 159 -20.43 -4.08 23.08
C SER A 159 -19.96 -3.04 22.05
N GLU A 160 -18.74 -3.16 21.57
CA GLU A 160 -18.23 -2.31 20.46
C GLU A 160 -19.04 -2.49 19.18
N GLU A 161 -19.32 -3.74 18.80
CA GLU A 161 -20.11 -4.03 17.60
C GLU A 161 -21.53 -3.47 17.69
N THR A 162 -22.13 -3.48 18.88
CA THR A 162 -23.46 -2.92 19.12
C THR A 162 -23.44 -1.38 19.02
N ASN A 163 -22.41 -0.76 19.57
CA ASN A 163 -22.24 0.70 19.51
C ASN A 163 -21.96 1.22 18.09
N LEU A 164 -21.30 0.43 17.26
CA LEU A 164 -21.05 0.79 15.85
C LEU A 164 -22.31 0.68 14.97
N LYS A 165 -23.30 -0.07 15.40
CA LYS A 165 -24.57 -0.28 14.66
C LYS A 165 -25.70 0.64 15.12
N SER A 166 -25.53 1.40 16.20
CA SER A 166 -26.49 2.38 16.73
C SER A 166 -26.18 3.79 16.19
#